data_58d0569cb085f0b2269f909e23b07d82
#
_entry.id   58d0569cb085f0b2269f909e23b07d82
#
_cell.length_a   1.000
_cell.length_b   1.000
_cell.length_c   1.000
_cell.angle_alpha   90.00
_cell.angle_beta   90.00
_cell.angle_gamma   90.00
#
_symmetry.space_group_name_H-M   'P 1'
#
loop_
_entity.id
_entity.type
_entity.pdbx_description
1 polymer ?
#
loop_
_entity_poly.entity_id
_entity_poly.type
_entity_poly.pdbx_seq_one_letter_code
_entity_poly.pdbx_strand_id
1 'polypeptide(L)'
;MIRCKPLLGTYVEISVNETSPQYSERIANHAMDQAFEVIELVQKLMGFHNPDSELSSINARSHIETLEVHEWTFKVLSAAKEIHTLSAGLFDCAVGAKLIRAGLLPNHKNTQTIECGDLSNLILIKPNKVRSDKPIQLDLGGIAKGFAVDKGVETLKANGIESGSVNAGGDLRVFGNISKEIQVRSPTNPNELIPIGALEEGSIASTGLYYSKSRDDMNKLSYIVNPLNMEHVEFNGSYSILAPKCMYADALTKVFAISQNDSHPCFEHFSAQAIKITA
;
A
#
# COMPACT_ATOMS: atom_id res chain seq x y z
N MET A 1 0.77 9.00 -23.63
CA MET A 1 1.24 10.13 -22.77
C MET A 1 1.66 9.60 -21.41
N ILE A 2 2.74 10.13 -20.80
CA ILE A 2 3.22 9.74 -19.47
C ILE A 2 3.47 11.01 -18.63
N ARG A 3 3.03 11.00 -17.37
CA ARG A 3 3.30 12.07 -16.39
C ARG A 3 3.71 11.48 -15.06
N CYS A 4 4.56 12.19 -14.32
CA CYS A 4 5.08 11.74 -13.03
C CYS A 4 5.04 12.89 -12.01
N LYS A 5 4.64 12.57 -10.76
CA LYS A 5 4.66 13.51 -9.62
C LYS A 5 5.22 12.83 -8.36
N PRO A 6 5.94 13.55 -7.49
CA PRO A 6 6.34 13.05 -6.17
C PRO A 6 5.12 13.04 -5.24
N LEU A 7 4.56 11.85 -4.95
CA LEU A 7 3.43 11.61 -4.05
C LEU A 7 3.66 10.29 -3.30
N LEU A 8 2.96 10.07 -2.19
CA LEU A 8 3.00 8.83 -1.39
C LEU A 8 4.40 8.44 -0.90
N GLY A 9 5.29 9.42 -0.73
CA GLY A 9 6.70 9.19 -0.35
C GLY A 9 7.56 8.57 -1.47
N THR A 10 7.07 8.56 -2.71
CA THR A 10 7.74 8.01 -3.88
C THR A 10 7.41 8.84 -5.13
N TYR A 11 7.73 8.31 -6.31
CA TYR A 11 7.25 8.88 -7.58
C TYR A 11 6.01 8.10 -8.05
N VAL A 12 4.95 8.85 -8.35
CA VAL A 12 3.73 8.30 -8.96
C VAL A 12 3.75 8.63 -10.45
N GLU A 13 3.79 7.58 -11.27
CA GLU A 13 3.72 7.66 -12.72
C GLU A 13 2.31 7.27 -13.19
N ILE A 14 1.73 8.08 -14.04
CA ILE A 14 0.49 7.80 -14.76
C ILE A 14 0.81 7.73 -16.25
N SER A 15 0.45 6.63 -16.88
CA SER A 15 0.57 6.43 -18.32
C SER A 15 -0.80 6.18 -18.93
N VAL A 16 -1.17 6.91 -19.98
CA VAL A 16 -2.38 6.69 -20.76
C VAL A 16 -2.00 6.41 -22.20
N ASN A 17 -2.70 5.45 -22.81
CA ASN A 17 -2.47 5.09 -24.20
C ASN A 17 -3.44 5.88 -25.09
N GLU A 18 -2.90 6.55 -26.09
CA GLU A 18 -3.62 7.43 -27.03
C GLU A 18 -4.01 6.63 -28.29
N THR A 19 -4.73 5.53 -28.15
CA THR A 19 -5.06 4.68 -29.33
C THR A 19 -6.27 5.16 -30.11
N SER A 20 -7.02 6.15 -29.63
CA SER A 20 -8.20 6.67 -30.31
C SER A 20 -8.03 8.13 -30.74
N PRO A 21 -8.31 8.49 -32.01
CA PRO A 21 -8.31 9.87 -32.48
C PRO A 21 -9.29 10.81 -31.75
N GLN A 22 -10.19 10.22 -30.94
CA GLN A 22 -11.20 10.99 -30.16
C GLN A 22 -10.63 11.58 -28.88
N TYR A 23 -9.47 11.16 -28.41
CA TYR A 23 -8.84 11.70 -27.22
C TYR A 23 -7.89 12.82 -27.58
N SER A 24 -8.35 14.06 -27.38
CA SER A 24 -7.44 15.19 -27.42
C SER A 24 -6.46 15.12 -26.24
N GLU A 25 -5.24 15.57 -26.45
CA GLU A 25 -4.22 15.73 -25.40
C GLU A 25 -4.78 16.46 -24.17
N ARG A 26 -5.73 17.37 -24.38
CA ARG A 26 -6.43 18.11 -23.33
C ARG A 26 -7.25 17.18 -22.40
N ILE A 27 -7.97 16.19 -22.96
CA ILE A 27 -8.77 15.25 -22.18
C ILE A 27 -7.84 14.36 -21.36
N ALA A 28 -6.78 13.84 -21.97
CA ALA A 28 -5.80 13.00 -21.27
C ALA A 28 -5.12 13.75 -20.12
N ASN A 29 -4.69 15.00 -20.36
CA ASN A 29 -4.10 15.84 -19.31
C ASN A 29 -5.06 16.10 -18.16
N HIS A 30 -6.32 16.44 -18.45
CA HIS A 30 -7.35 16.66 -17.43
C HIS A 30 -7.61 15.40 -16.60
N ALA A 31 -7.76 14.24 -17.24
CA ALA A 31 -7.95 12.96 -16.56
C ALA A 31 -6.77 12.60 -15.63
N MET A 32 -5.54 12.85 -16.10
CA MET A 32 -4.33 12.65 -15.30
C MET A 32 -4.26 13.62 -14.11
N ASP A 33 -4.65 14.89 -14.29
CA ASP A 33 -4.67 15.86 -13.19
C ASP A 33 -5.65 15.41 -12.11
N GLN A 34 -6.86 15.00 -12.47
CA GLN A 34 -7.83 14.47 -11.53
C GLN A 34 -7.35 13.17 -10.85
N ALA A 35 -6.66 12.29 -11.59
CA ALA A 35 -6.07 11.09 -11.02
C ALA A 35 -4.98 11.42 -9.99
N PHE A 36 -4.14 12.43 -10.23
CA PHE A 36 -3.17 12.88 -9.22
C PHE A 36 -3.86 13.52 -8.01
N GLU A 37 -4.94 14.28 -8.17
CA GLU A 37 -5.70 14.88 -7.07
C GLU A 37 -6.29 13.82 -6.14
N VAL A 38 -6.87 12.75 -6.65
CA VAL A 38 -7.41 11.67 -5.81
C VAL A 38 -6.32 10.89 -5.09
N ILE A 39 -5.15 10.70 -5.72
CA ILE A 39 -3.98 10.08 -5.08
C ILE A 39 -3.47 10.96 -3.93
N GLU A 40 -3.40 12.27 -4.15
CA GLU A 40 -3.01 13.24 -3.12
C GLU A 40 -4.02 13.27 -1.96
N LEU A 41 -5.32 13.14 -2.24
CA LEU A 41 -6.34 13.02 -1.21
C LEU A 41 -6.12 11.78 -0.33
N VAL A 42 -5.81 10.62 -0.93
CA VAL A 42 -5.46 9.41 -0.15
C VAL A 42 -4.26 9.67 0.76
N GLN A 43 -3.19 10.30 0.25
CA GLN A 43 -2.03 10.68 1.05
C GLN A 43 -2.42 11.61 2.21
N LYS A 44 -3.27 12.60 1.97
CA LYS A 44 -3.74 13.54 2.99
C LYS A 44 -4.55 12.85 4.08
N LEU A 45 -5.43 11.92 3.73
CA LEU A 45 -6.27 11.18 4.66
C LEU A 45 -5.48 10.17 5.49
N MET A 46 -4.57 9.41 4.86
CA MET A 46 -3.97 8.20 5.42
C MET A 46 -2.46 8.29 5.66
N GLY A 47 -1.85 9.46 5.40
CA GLY A 47 -0.41 9.65 5.57
C GLY A 47 -0.01 9.70 7.04
N PHE A 48 0.80 8.74 7.51
CA PHE A 48 1.29 8.69 8.88
C PHE A 48 2.17 9.91 9.23
N HIS A 49 2.96 10.40 8.28
CA HIS A 49 3.85 11.56 8.47
C HIS A 49 3.10 12.90 8.60
N ASN A 50 1.82 12.94 8.23
CA ASN A 50 0.99 14.12 8.37
C ASN A 50 0.27 14.10 9.73
N PRO A 51 0.63 14.99 10.70
CA PRO A 51 -0.02 15.02 12.02
C PRO A 51 -1.51 15.40 11.94
N ASP A 52 -1.94 16.04 10.86
CA ASP A 52 -3.31 16.49 10.65
C ASP A 52 -4.14 15.50 9.80
N SER A 53 -3.60 14.31 9.49
CA SER A 53 -4.34 13.29 8.76
C SER A 53 -5.46 12.67 9.60
N GLU A 54 -6.46 12.07 8.93
CA GLU A 54 -7.46 11.26 9.64
C GLU A 54 -6.82 10.09 10.37
N LEU A 55 -5.80 9.46 9.77
CA LEU A 55 -5.04 8.39 10.41
C LEU A 55 -4.42 8.85 11.73
N SER A 56 -3.82 10.03 11.76
CA SER A 56 -3.27 10.63 12.99
C SER A 56 -4.35 10.90 14.03
N SER A 57 -5.55 11.33 13.61
CA SER A 57 -6.72 11.49 14.47
C SER A 57 -7.21 10.17 15.04
N ILE A 58 -7.27 9.12 14.23
CA ILE A 58 -7.65 7.76 14.66
C ILE A 58 -6.66 7.26 15.71
N ASN A 59 -5.37 7.33 15.42
CA ASN A 59 -4.30 6.91 16.35
C ASN A 59 -4.33 7.65 17.68
N ALA A 60 -4.77 8.90 17.65
CA ALA A 60 -4.81 9.74 18.86
C ALA A 60 -6.05 9.54 19.71
N ARG A 61 -7.22 9.29 19.11
CA ARG A 61 -8.51 9.49 19.79
C ARG A 61 -9.48 8.31 19.68
N SER A 62 -9.27 7.34 18.78
CA SER A 62 -10.23 6.26 18.54
C SER A 62 -10.54 5.43 19.79
N HIS A 63 -9.62 5.35 20.76
CA HIS A 63 -9.83 4.66 22.02
C HIS A 63 -10.58 5.49 23.08
N ILE A 64 -10.77 6.79 22.84
CA ILE A 64 -11.47 7.71 23.72
C ILE A 64 -12.89 7.96 23.23
N GLU A 65 -13.04 8.12 21.92
CA GLU A 65 -14.30 8.51 21.30
C GLU A 65 -14.52 7.79 19.94
N THR A 66 -15.77 7.79 19.49
CA THR A 66 -16.11 7.33 18.14
C THR A 66 -15.86 8.46 17.14
N LEU A 67 -15.05 8.21 16.13
CA LEU A 67 -14.68 9.18 15.10
C LEU A 67 -15.44 8.89 13.81
N GLU A 68 -15.94 9.92 13.16
CA GLU A 68 -16.39 9.84 11.78
C GLU A 68 -15.19 10.08 10.85
N VAL A 69 -15.05 9.25 9.83
CA VAL A 69 -13.93 9.27 8.90
C VAL A 69 -14.43 9.32 7.46
N HIS A 70 -13.57 9.70 6.54
CA HIS A 70 -13.86 9.65 5.12
C HIS A 70 -14.17 8.21 4.68
N GLU A 71 -15.10 8.03 3.75
CA GLU A 71 -15.51 6.72 3.23
C GLU A 71 -14.33 5.87 2.72
N TRP A 72 -13.29 6.51 2.17
CA TRP A 72 -12.09 5.83 1.69
C TRP A 72 -11.23 5.29 2.83
N THR A 73 -11.07 6.07 3.90
CA THR A 73 -10.38 5.60 5.11
C THR A 73 -11.13 4.41 5.71
N PHE A 74 -12.45 4.51 5.81
CA PHE A 74 -13.29 3.41 6.28
C PHE A 74 -13.15 2.15 5.40
N LYS A 75 -13.13 2.33 4.07
CA LYS A 75 -12.95 1.22 3.10
C LYS A 75 -11.59 0.53 3.25
N VAL A 76 -10.51 1.30 3.40
CA VAL A 76 -9.16 0.74 3.60
C VAL A 76 -9.06 0.01 4.94
N LEU A 77 -9.59 0.58 6.01
CA LEU A 77 -9.62 -0.08 7.33
C LEU A 77 -10.48 -1.36 7.31
N SER A 78 -11.58 -1.37 6.57
CA SER A 78 -12.41 -2.57 6.39
C SER A 78 -11.65 -3.68 5.67
N ALA A 79 -10.97 -3.34 4.58
CA ALA A 79 -10.14 -4.29 3.84
C ALA A 79 -8.96 -4.78 4.71
N ALA A 80 -8.33 -3.90 5.48
CA ALA A 80 -7.27 -4.27 6.40
C ALA A 80 -7.73 -5.29 7.44
N LYS A 81 -8.92 -5.11 8.03
CA LYS A 81 -9.51 -6.07 8.98
C LYS A 81 -9.86 -7.41 8.32
N GLU A 82 -10.36 -7.39 7.09
CA GLU A 82 -10.63 -8.61 6.33
C GLU A 82 -9.35 -9.41 6.10
N ILE A 83 -8.28 -8.75 5.62
CA ILE A 83 -6.98 -9.39 5.40
C ILE A 83 -6.38 -9.87 6.72
N HIS A 84 -6.47 -9.09 7.80
CA HIS A 84 -6.04 -9.49 9.15
C HIS A 84 -6.68 -10.81 9.56
N THR A 85 -8.00 -10.91 9.42
CA THR A 85 -8.74 -12.13 9.78
C THR A 85 -8.33 -13.33 8.92
N LEU A 86 -8.29 -13.15 7.59
CA LEU A 86 -8.00 -14.22 6.64
C LEU A 86 -6.53 -14.66 6.66
N SER A 87 -5.63 -13.78 7.08
CA SER A 87 -4.21 -14.09 7.24
C SER A 87 -3.83 -14.58 8.64
N ALA A 88 -4.82 -14.81 9.53
CA ALA A 88 -4.60 -15.18 10.94
C ALA A 88 -3.64 -14.19 11.66
N GLY A 89 -3.81 -12.89 11.39
CA GLY A 89 -3.05 -11.82 12.02
C GLY A 89 -1.67 -11.54 11.39
N LEU A 90 -1.26 -12.23 10.32
CA LEU A 90 0.00 -11.93 9.63
C LEU A 90 0.00 -10.55 8.96
N PHE A 91 -1.16 -10.06 8.57
CA PHE A 91 -1.32 -8.66 8.17
C PHE A 91 -1.97 -7.89 9.31
N ASP A 92 -1.26 -6.91 9.83
CA ASP A 92 -1.78 -6.00 10.85
C ASP A 92 -1.21 -4.59 10.65
N CYS A 93 -2.09 -3.61 10.54
CA CYS A 93 -1.70 -2.20 10.43
C CYS A 93 -1.33 -1.58 11.79
N ALA A 94 -1.62 -2.24 12.92
CA ALA A 94 -1.34 -1.70 14.26
C ALA A 94 0.13 -1.88 14.73
N VAL A 95 1.04 -1.99 13.77
CA VAL A 95 2.50 -2.10 14.00
C VAL A 95 3.19 -0.74 14.17
N GLY A 96 2.46 0.38 14.04
CA GLY A 96 3.02 1.73 14.08
C GLY A 96 3.83 2.03 15.33
N ALA A 97 3.41 1.55 16.50
CA ALA A 97 4.16 1.75 17.76
C ALA A 97 5.56 1.10 17.71
N LYS A 98 5.70 -0.05 17.06
CA LYS A 98 7.01 -0.71 16.87
C LYS A 98 7.88 0.10 15.91
N LEU A 99 7.32 0.59 14.82
CA LEU A 99 8.03 1.41 13.83
C LEU A 99 8.48 2.76 14.40
N ILE A 100 7.66 3.39 15.26
CA ILE A 100 8.04 4.61 15.99
C ILE A 100 9.23 4.32 16.91
N ARG A 101 9.18 3.26 17.72
CA ARG A 101 10.28 2.88 18.62
C ARG A 101 11.58 2.58 17.87
N ALA A 102 11.47 2.05 16.67
CA ALA A 102 12.60 1.79 15.77
C ALA A 102 13.12 3.05 15.06
N GLY A 103 12.48 4.22 15.25
CA GLY A 103 12.84 5.47 14.56
C GLY A 103 12.49 5.48 13.06
N LEU A 104 11.66 4.54 12.60
CA LEU A 104 11.23 4.42 11.21
C LEU A 104 10.00 5.29 10.91
N LEU A 105 9.21 5.63 11.92
CA LEU A 105 8.08 6.55 11.83
C LEU A 105 8.21 7.69 12.84
N PRO A 106 7.67 8.89 12.54
CA PRO A 106 7.73 10.03 13.45
C PRO A 106 6.86 9.80 14.69
N ASN A 107 7.31 10.31 15.85
CA ASN A 107 6.53 10.34 17.06
C ASN A 107 5.82 11.69 17.21
N HIS A 108 4.61 11.83 16.75
CA HIS A 108 3.86 13.08 16.75
C HIS A 108 3.43 13.57 18.15
N LYS A 109 3.39 12.71 19.17
CA LYS A 109 2.80 13.04 20.47
C LYS A 109 3.68 12.76 21.68
N ASN A 110 4.98 12.45 21.49
CA ASN A 110 5.85 12.00 22.60
C ASN A 110 5.18 10.91 23.45
N THR A 111 4.38 10.05 22.84
CA THR A 111 3.70 8.96 23.53
C THR A 111 4.75 7.96 24.02
N GLN A 112 5.13 8.12 25.28
CA GLN A 112 5.92 7.14 25.98
C GLN A 112 5.06 5.88 26.16
N THR A 113 5.57 4.76 25.64
CA THR A 113 5.26 3.38 26.04
C THR A 113 3.82 3.09 26.49
N ILE A 114 2.82 3.40 25.67
CA ILE A 114 1.48 2.84 25.86
C ILE A 114 1.50 1.45 25.22
N GLU A 115 1.05 0.44 25.95
CA GLU A 115 0.76 -0.87 25.38
C GLU A 115 -0.36 -0.69 24.35
N CYS A 116 -0.02 -0.88 23.08
CA CYS A 116 -0.97 -0.73 21.99
C CYS A 116 -1.65 -2.08 21.71
N GLY A 117 -2.94 -2.00 21.37
CA GLY A 117 -3.68 -3.12 20.82
C GLY A 117 -3.30 -3.39 19.37
N ASP A 118 -3.90 -4.41 18.82
CA ASP A 118 -3.82 -4.84 17.42
C ASP A 118 -5.07 -4.43 16.63
N LEU A 119 -5.13 -4.81 15.37
CA LEU A 119 -6.25 -4.47 14.48
C LEU A 119 -7.59 -5.12 14.91
N SER A 120 -7.58 -6.16 15.75
CA SER A 120 -8.80 -6.76 16.32
C SER A 120 -9.54 -5.78 17.24
N ASN A 121 -8.80 -4.89 17.92
CA ASN A 121 -9.36 -3.87 18.80
C ASN A 121 -10.04 -2.72 18.05
N LEU A 122 -9.82 -2.58 16.74
CA LEU A 122 -10.49 -1.57 15.92
C LEU A 122 -11.92 -2.00 15.61
N ILE A 123 -12.89 -1.17 15.97
CA ILE A 123 -14.33 -1.36 15.73
C ILE A 123 -14.76 -0.44 14.60
N LEU A 124 -15.32 -1.04 13.55
CA LEU A 124 -15.86 -0.34 12.39
C LEU A 124 -17.39 -0.28 12.50
N ILE A 125 -17.94 0.92 12.52
CA ILE A 125 -19.38 1.17 12.65
C ILE A 125 -19.85 1.83 11.36
N LYS A 126 -20.70 1.13 10.62
CA LYS A 126 -21.26 1.66 9.36
C LYS A 126 -22.07 2.95 9.61
N PRO A 127 -22.10 3.92 8.66
CA PRO A 127 -21.46 3.81 7.35
C PRO A 127 -19.95 4.11 7.37
N ASN A 128 -19.42 4.96 8.27
CA ASN A 128 -18.05 5.48 8.22
C ASN A 128 -17.53 5.94 9.60
N LYS A 129 -17.87 5.24 10.67
CA LYS A 129 -17.37 5.57 12.01
C LYS A 129 -16.40 4.51 12.50
N VAL A 130 -15.40 4.95 13.25
CA VAL A 130 -14.34 4.10 13.82
C VAL A 130 -14.18 4.38 15.31
N ARG A 131 -13.91 3.34 16.08
CA ARG A 131 -13.58 3.36 17.49
C ARG A 131 -12.55 2.26 17.76
N SER A 132 -11.83 2.35 18.85
CA SER A 132 -10.97 1.26 19.34
C SER A 132 -11.20 1.00 20.81
N ASP A 133 -11.14 -0.26 21.23
CA ASP A 133 -11.27 -0.62 22.65
C ASP A 133 -9.97 -0.40 23.43
N LYS A 134 -8.84 -0.28 22.72
CA LYS A 134 -7.51 0.01 23.28
C LYS A 134 -6.84 1.10 22.47
N PRO A 135 -5.84 1.82 23.03
CA PRO A 135 -4.95 2.64 22.22
C PRO A 135 -4.35 1.81 21.08
N ILE A 136 -4.36 2.33 19.87
CA ILE A 136 -3.77 1.69 18.69
C ILE A 136 -2.87 2.67 17.96
N GLN A 137 -1.87 2.15 17.25
CA GLN A 137 -1.01 2.94 16.38
C GLN A 137 -0.99 2.28 15.00
N LEU A 138 -1.95 2.71 14.17
CA LEU A 138 -2.09 2.21 12.81
C LEU A 138 -1.07 2.87 11.89
N ASP A 139 -0.40 2.07 11.06
CA ASP A 139 0.31 2.49 9.87
C ASP A 139 -0.32 1.85 8.64
N LEU A 140 -0.83 2.66 7.72
CA LEU A 140 -1.48 2.20 6.49
C LEU A 140 -0.52 2.13 5.30
N GLY A 141 0.79 2.34 5.51
CA GLY A 141 1.81 2.32 4.46
C GLY A 141 1.87 1.03 3.65
N GLY A 142 1.37 -0.09 4.22
CA GLY A 142 1.32 -1.39 3.57
C GLY A 142 0.02 -1.71 2.80
N ILE A 143 -0.90 -0.74 2.64
CA ILE A 143 -2.18 -0.94 1.92
C ILE A 143 -2.65 0.32 1.21
N ALA A 144 -2.36 1.49 1.76
CA ALA A 144 -2.88 2.77 1.26
C ALA A 144 -2.27 3.18 -0.08
N LYS A 145 -1.01 2.78 -0.38
CA LYS A 145 -0.39 3.06 -1.68
C LYS A 145 -1.12 2.32 -2.80
N GLY A 146 -1.37 1.02 -2.61
CA GLY A 146 -2.16 0.23 -3.56
C GLY A 146 -3.58 0.76 -3.74
N PHE A 147 -4.22 1.21 -2.66
CA PHE A 147 -5.53 1.85 -2.74
C PHE A 147 -5.50 3.17 -3.53
N ALA A 148 -4.47 3.99 -3.36
CA ALA A 148 -4.31 5.23 -4.11
C ALA A 148 -4.11 4.97 -5.62
N VAL A 149 -3.34 3.93 -5.98
CA VAL A 149 -3.19 3.46 -7.35
C VAL A 149 -4.54 3.01 -7.94
N ASP A 150 -5.33 2.25 -7.18
CA ASP A 150 -6.68 1.85 -7.60
C ASP A 150 -7.59 3.05 -7.84
N LYS A 151 -7.55 4.07 -6.96
CA LYS A 151 -8.32 5.30 -7.12
C LYS A 151 -7.87 6.12 -8.34
N GLY A 152 -6.58 6.19 -8.61
CA GLY A 152 -6.05 6.81 -9.83
C GLY A 152 -6.60 6.15 -11.09
N VAL A 153 -6.58 4.80 -11.15
CA VAL A 153 -7.15 4.06 -12.29
C VAL A 153 -8.67 4.24 -12.40
N GLU A 154 -9.41 4.16 -11.29
CA GLU A 154 -10.85 4.40 -11.26
C GLU A 154 -11.19 5.79 -11.83
N THR A 155 -10.40 6.82 -11.48
CA THR A 155 -10.59 8.20 -11.96
C THR A 155 -10.26 8.33 -13.45
N LEU A 156 -9.19 7.72 -13.92
CA LEU A 156 -8.86 7.71 -15.36
C LEU A 156 -9.99 7.07 -16.17
N LYS A 157 -10.48 5.90 -15.75
CA LYS A 157 -11.62 5.21 -16.40
C LYS A 157 -12.89 6.07 -16.39
N ALA A 158 -13.21 6.74 -15.27
CA ALA A 158 -14.38 7.61 -15.15
C ALA A 158 -14.29 8.85 -16.07
N ASN A 159 -13.08 9.29 -16.42
CA ASN A 159 -12.82 10.35 -17.41
C ASN A 159 -12.69 9.83 -18.85
N GLY A 160 -13.10 8.60 -19.11
CA GLY A 160 -13.15 8.02 -20.44
C GLY A 160 -11.82 7.46 -20.94
N ILE A 161 -10.75 7.40 -20.14
CA ILE A 161 -9.49 6.78 -20.56
C ILE A 161 -9.70 5.25 -20.64
N GLU A 162 -9.52 4.69 -21.82
CA GLU A 162 -9.80 3.28 -22.10
C GLU A 162 -8.66 2.37 -21.67
N SER A 163 -7.40 2.85 -21.71
CA SER A 163 -6.24 2.03 -21.38
C SER A 163 -5.08 2.85 -20.83
N GLY A 164 -4.34 2.25 -19.92
CA GLY A 164 -3.22 2.91 -19.26
C GLY A 164 -2.73 2.18 -18.01
N SER A 165 -1.90 2.87 -17.25
CA SER A 165 -1.39 2.35 -15.97
C SER A 165 -1.12 3.46 -14.97
N VAL A 166 -1.20 3.11 -13.68
CA VAL A 166 -0.75 3.94 -12.56
C VAL A 166 0.27 3.14 -11.75
N ASN A 167 1.43 3.73 -11.47
CA ASN A 167 2.52 3.12 -10.72
C ASN A 167 2.95 4.06 -9.60
N ALA A 168 2.96 3.58 -8.37
CA ALA A 168 3.42 4.29 -7.18
C ALA A 168 4.58 3.54 -6.52
N GLY A 169 5.81 3.77 -7.02
CA GLY A 169 7.02 3.17 -6.45
C GLY A 169 7.09 1.65 -6.53
N GLY A 170 6.47 1.05 -7.55
CA GLY A 170 6.43 -0.40 -7.78
C GLY A 170 5.06 -1.03 -7.52
N ASP A 171 4.15 -0.33 -6.83
CA ASP A 171 2.74 -0.73 -6.75
C ASP A 171 2.06 -0.23 -8.04
N LEU A 172 1.77 -1.16 -8.95
CA LEU A 172 1.34 -0.90 -10.31
C LEU A 172 -0.04 -1.50 -10.57
N ARG A 173 -0.89 -0.75 -11.27
CA ARG A 173 -2.11 -1.26 -11.89
C ARG A 173 -2.15 -0.90 -13.37
N VAL A 174 -2.42 -1.91 -14.20
CA VAL A 174 -2.61 -1.81 -15.64
C VAL A 174 -4.09 -2.03 -15.95
N PHE A 175 -4.63 -1.32 -16.93
CA PHE A 175 -6.03 -1.46 -17.34
C PHE A 175 -6.22 -1.21 -18.84
N GLY A 176 -7.27 -1.85 -19.39
CA GLY A 176 -7.64 -1.74 -20.78
C GLY A 176 -6.76 -2.60 -21.71
N ASN A 177 -6.88 -2.38 -23.01
CA ASN A 177 -6.23 -3.22 -24.01
C ASN A 177 -4.75 -2.82 -24.25
N ILE A 178 -3.93 -2.96 -23.24
CA ILE A 178 -2.47 -2.80 -23.32
C ILE A 178 -1.77 -3.92 -22.58
N SER A 179 -0.55 -4.23 -23.02
CA SER A 179 0.36 -5.13 -22.34
C SER A 179 1.58 -4.34 -21.84
N LYS A 180 1.87 -4.42 -20.53
CA LYS A 180 3.00 -3.74 -19.92
C LYS A 180 3.99 -4.77 -19.40
N GLU A 181 5.23 -4.71 -19.89
CA GLU A 181 6.32 -5.53 -19.34
C GLU A 181 6.56 -5.19 -17.88
N ILE A 182 6.68 -6.24 -17.06
CA ILE A 182 6.91 -6.13 -15.64
C ILE A 182 8.33 -6.57 -15.33
N GLN A 183 9.03 -5.69 -14.61
CA GLN A 183 10.38 -5.94 -14.12
C GLN A 183 10.42 -5.71 -12.61
N VAL A 184 11.11 -6.59 -11.91
CA VAL A 184 11.32 -6.49 -10.46
C VAL A 184 12.82 -6.33 -10.19
N ARG A 185 13.18 -5.56 -9.17
CA ARG A 185 14.57 -5.41 -8.78
C ARG A 185 15.18 -6.72 -8.32
N SER A 186 16.39 -6.98 -8.76
CA SER A 186 17.19 -8.10 -8.28
C SER A 186 17.47 -7.96 -6.78
N PRO A 187 17.24 -9.00 -5.97
CA PRO A 187 17.54 -8.96 -4.55
C PRO A 187 19.04 -8.89 -4.25
N THR A 188 19.89 -9.33 -5.17
CA THR A 188 21.35 -9.31 -5.05
C THR A 188 21.98 -8.02 -5.58
N ASN A 189 21.38 -7.43 -6.61
CA ASN A 189 21.87 -6.21 -7.24
C ASN A 189 20.72 -5.21 -7.47
N PRO A 190 20.52 -4.20 -6.60
CA PRO A 190 19.42 -3.24 -6.74
C PRO A 190 19.41 -2.42 -8.03
N ASN A 191 20.51 -2.39 -8.78
CA ASN A 191 20.61 -1.72 -10.08
C ASN A 191 20.15 -2.60 -11.25
N GLU A 192 19.92 -3.89 -11.01
CA GLU A 192 19.48 -4.86 -12.01
C GLU A 192 17.98 -5.07 -11.91
N LEU A 193 17.32 -5.13 -13.07
CA LEU A 193 15.89 -5.42 -13.19
C LEU A 193 15.72 -6.80 -13.83
N ILE A 194 14.92 -7.64 -13.19
CA ILE A 194 14.62 -9.00 -13.64
C ILE A 194 13.22 -8.96 -14.29
N PRO A 195 13.11 -9.27 -15.59
CA PRO A 195 11.81 -9.38 -16.25
C PRO A 195 11.06 -10.61 -15.71
N ILE A 196 9.80 -10.41 -15.32
CA ILE A 196 8.93 -11.48 -14.77
C ILE A 196 7.70 -11.76 -15.63
N GLY A 197 7.59 -11.10 -16.79
CA GLY A 197 6.50 -11.26 -17.71
C GLY A 197 5.82 -9.96 -18.07
N ALA A 198 4.59 -10.05 -18.58
CA ALA A 198 3.78 -8.90 -18.93
C ALA A 198 2.42 -8.95 -18.23
N LEU A 199 1.85 -7.79 -17.94
CA LEU A 199 0.55 -7.62 -17.33
C LEU A 199 -0.37 -6.85 -18.30
N GLU A 200 -1.48 -7.44 -18.65
CA GLU A 200 -2.48 -6.81 -19.54
C GLU A 200 -3.57 -6.10 -18.74
N GLU A 201 -4.16 -6.78 -17.76
CA GLU A 201 -5.11 -6.18 -16.83
C GLU A 201 -4.87 -6.74 -15.40
N GLY A 202 -4.93 -5.87 -14.41
CA GLY A 202 -4.69 -6.25 -13.02
C GLY A 202 -3.60 -5.40 -12.36
N SER A 203 -3.09 -5.91 -11.27
CA SER A 203 -2.14 -5.18 -10.41
C SER A 203 -1.00 -6.07 -9.97
N ILE A 204 0.15 -5.45 -9.73
CA ILE A 204 1.29 -6.07 -9.06
C ILE A 204 1.83 -5.10 -8.01
N ALA A 205 2.21 -5.64 -6.87
CA ALA A 205 3.01 -4.94 -5.88
C ALA A 205 4.19 -5.82 -5.48
N SER A 206 5.30 -5.18 -5.12
CA SER A 206 6.51 -5.90 -4.72
C SER A 206 7.09 -5.32 -3.44
N THR A 207 7.58 -6.17 -2.58
CA THR A 207 8.37 -5.79 -1.40
C THR A 207 9.73 -6.47 -1.41
N GLY A 208 10.74 -5.71 -0.98
CA GLY A 208 12.13 -6.18 -0.89
C GLY A 208 12.93 -5.24 0.01
N LEU A 209 14.01 -5.75 0.59
CA LEU A 209 14.88 -4.97 1.48
C LEU A 209 15.94 -4.15 0.75
N TYR A 210 15.80 -3.91 -0.55
CA TYR A 210 16.83 -3.26 -1.37
C TYR A 210 17.30 -1.91 -0.83
N TYR A 211 16.38 -1.11 -0.30
CA TYR A 211 16.65 0.23 0.21
C TYR A 211 16.89 0.28 1.72
N SER A 212 16.64 -0.81 2.44
CA SER A 212 17.01 -0.88 3.86
C SER A 212 18.53 -1.00 4.06
N LYS A 213 19.30 -1.14 2.98
CA LYS A 213 20.77 -1.07 2.95
C LYS A 213 21.25 0.35 2.66
N SER A 214 21.16 1.33 3.59
CA SER A 214 21.83 2.62 3.46
C SER A 214 23.29 2.55 3.95
N ARG A 215 24.07 3.59 3.67
CA ARG A 215 25.55 3.63 3.71
C ARG A 215 26.25 3.33 5.05
N ASP A 216 25.54 3.19 6.16
CA ASP A 216 26.13 2.86 7.46
C ASP A 216 25.62 1.51 7.98
N ASP A 217 26.51 0.56 8.02
CA ASP A 217 26.31 -0.89 8.00
C ASP A 217 25.86 -1.57 9.32
N MET A 218 25.32 -0.86 10.31
CA MET A 218 25.13 -1.50 11.60
C MET A 218 23.69 -1.67 12.12
N ASN A 219 22.66 -1.03 11.51
CA ASN A 219 21.28 -1.21 12.02
C ASN A 219 20.20 -0.93 10.97
N LYS A 220 20.05 -1.84 10.02
CA LYS A 220 18.99 -1.69 9.00
C LYS A 220 17.79 -2.53 9.30
N LEU A 221 16.86 -1.93 10.03
CA LEU A 221 15.59 -2.56 10.31
C LEU A 221 14.67 -2.50 9.10
N SER A 222 14.03 -3.62 8.82
CA SER A 222 12.93 -3.68 7.86
C SER A 222 11.74 -2.85 8.32
N TYR A 223 11.05 -2.19 7.38
CA TYR A 223 9.72 -1.60 7.63
C TYR A 223 8.63 -2.65 7.81
N ILE A 224 8.91 -3.93 7.50
CA ILE A 224 7.97 -5.01 7.73
C ILE A 224 8.22 -5.57 9.13
N VAL A 225 7.17 -5.54 9.93
CA VAL A 225 7.12 -6.10 11.27
C VAL A 225 6.18 -7.30 11.25
N ASN A 226 6.61 -8.41 11.80
CA ASN A 226 5.72 -9.55 12.05
C ASN A 226 4.81 -9.23 13.25
N PRO A 227 3.50 -9.09 13.06
CA PRO A 227 2.60 -8.67 14.13
C PRO A 227 2.49 -9.69 15.28
N LEU A 228 2.76 -10.97 15.01
CA LEU A 228 2.58 -12.04 15.99
C LEU A 228 3.67 -12.06 17.08
N ASN A 229 4.88 -11.58 16.75
CA ASN A 229 5.99 -11.51 17.70
C ASN A 229 6.58 -10.12 17.84
N MET A 230 6.08 -9.16 17.06
CA MET A 230 6.56 -7.76 17.01
C MET A 230 8.04 -7.63 16.65
N GLU A 231 8.59 -8.54 15.85
CA GLU A 231 9.95 -8.50 15.34
C GLU A 231 9.99 -7.97 13.90
N HIS A 232 11.09 -7.28 13.54
CA HIS A 232 11.33 -6.89 12.17
C HIS A 232 11.66 -8.10 11.31
N VAL A 233 11.02 -8.20 10.16
CA VAL A 233 11.19 -9.36 9.27
C VAL A 233 12.46 -9.19 8.44
N GLU A 234 13.37 -10.14 8.54
CA GLU A 234 14.52 -10.27 7.66
C GLU A 234 14.20 -11.26 6.54
N PHE A 235 14.45 -10.86 5.30
CA PHE A 235 14.26 -11.75 4.16
C PHE A 235 15.23 -11.42 3.02
N ASN A 236 15.69 -12.47 2.35
CA ASN A 236 16.61 -12.38 1.21
C ASN A 236 15.84 -12.69 -0.07
N GLY A 237 15.16 -11.69 -0.61
CA GLY A 237 14.39 -11.88 -1.83
C GLY A 237 13.49 -10.70 -2.17
N SER A 238 12.86 -10.81 -3.31
CA SER A 238 11.74 -9.97 -3.72
C SER A 238 10.46 -10.78 -3.66
N TYR A 239 9.46 -10.23 -3.00
CA TYR A 239 8.14 -10.85 -2.83
C TYR A 239 7.13 -10.00 -3.56
N SER A 240 6.57 -10.55 -4.64
CA SER A 240 5.60 -9.87 -5.48
C SER A 240 4.26 -10.58 -5.41
N ILE A 241 3.18 -9.80 -5.45
CA ILE A 241 1.81 -10.31 -5.52
C ILE A 241 1.12 -9.70 -6.73
N LEU A 242 0.56 -10.56 -7.56
CA LEU A 242 -0.41 -10.21 -8.59
C LEU A 242 -1.82 -10.31 -8.02
N ALA A 243 -2.68 -9.32 -8.27
CA ALA A 243 -4.08 -9.33 -7.83
C ALA A 243 -4.95 -8.44 -8.75
N PRO A 244 -6.29 -8.60 -8.75
CA PRO A 244 -7.16 -7.72 -9.52
C PRO A 244 -7.14 -6.25 -9.08
N LYS A 245 -6.83 -5.98 -7.79
CA LYS A 245 -6.71 -4.64 -7.21
C LYS A 245 -5.36 -4.44 -6.55
N CYS A 246 -4.78 -3.27 -6.77
CA CYS A 246 -3.48 -2.91 -6.24
C CYS A 246 -3.47 -2.82 -4.71
N MET A 247 -4.56 -2.41 -4.08
CA MET A 247 -4.73 -2.42 -2.63
C MET A 247 -4.47 -3.80 -2.02
N TYR A 248 -5.00 -4.86 -2.64
CA TYR A 248 -4.77 -6.22 -2.17
C TYR A 248 -3.37 -6.71 -2.51
N ALA A 249 -2.87 -6.39 -3.71
CA ALA A 249 -1.50 -6.74 -4.08
C ALA A 249 -0.50 -6.16 -3.07
N ASP A 250 -0.60 -4.86 -2.72
CA ASP A 250 0.26 -4.19 -1.73
C ASP A 250 0.16 -4.88 -0.36
N ALA A 251 -1.05 -5.06 0.18
CA ALA A 251 -1.23 -5.66 1.51
C ALA A 251 -0.72 -7.10 1.60
N LEU A 252 -1.02 -7.91 0.59
CA LEU A 252 -0.64 -9.33 0.58
C LEU A 252 0.86 -9.57 0.40
N THR A 253 1.64 -8.59 -0.10
CA THR A 253 3.11 -8.70 -0.08
C THR A 253 3.64 -8.85 1.34
N LYS A 254 2.98 -8.26 2.36
CA LYS A 254 3.39 -8.36 3.77
C LYS A 254 3.09 -9.75 4.31
N VAL A 255 1.89 -10.29 4.00
CA VAL A 255 1.55 -11.67 4.34
C VAL A 255 2.57 -12.63 3.73
N PHE A 256 2.92 -12.43 2.45
CA PHE A 256 3.90 -13.27 1.77
C PHE A 256 5.30 -13.17 2.38
N ALA A 257 5.78 -11.96 2.64
CA ALA A 257 7.11 -11.74 3.23
C ALA A 257 7.23 -12.34 4.64
N ILE A 258 6.15 -12.31 5.45
CA ILE A 258 6.14 -12.84 6.82
C ILE A 258 5.96 -14.36 6.82
N SER A 259 5.00 -14.90 6.05
CA SER A 259 4.70 -16.33 6.02
C SER A 259 5.73 -17.16 5.28
N GLN A 260 6.44 -16.55 4.32
CA GLN A 260 7.32 -17.23 3.35
C GLN A 260 6.60 -18.34 2.54
N ASN A 261 5.26 -18.33 2.53
CA ASN A 261 4.41 -19.31 1.88
C ASN A 261 3.72 -18.69 0.67
N ASP A 262 4.11 -19.10 -0.53
CA ASP A 262 3.54 -18.63 -1.81
C ASP A 262 2.13 -19.13 -2.10
N SER A 263 1.70 -20.14 -1.35
CA SER A 263 0.38 -20.78 -1.44
C SER A 263 -0.46 -20.52 -0.18
N HIS A 264 -0.26 -19.37 0.50
CA HIS A 264 -1.02 -19.02 1.69
C HIS A 264 -2.53 -18.93 1.34
N PRO A 265 -3.44 -19.58 2.12
CA PRO A 265 -4.87 -19.68 1.77
C PRO A 265 -5.57 -18.32 1.54
N CYS A 266 -5.13 -17.25 2.20
CA CYS A 266 -5.74 -15.94 1.99
C CYS A 266 -5.55 -15.40 0.55
N PHE A 267 -4.54 -15.87 -0.21
CA PHE A 267 -4.31 -15.38 -1.57
C PHE A 267 -5.44 -15.78 -2.52
N GLU A 268 -5.97 -17.00 -2.38
CA GLU A 268 -7.09 -17.48 -3.19
C GLU A 268 -8.33 -16.59 -3.00
N HIS A 269 -8.64 -16.18 -1.77
CA HIS A 269 -9.78 -15.30 -1.47
C HIS A 269 -9.74 -13.98 -2.26
N PHE A 270 -8.54 -13.42 -2.45
CA PHE A 270 -8.34 -12.17 -3.20
C PHE A 270 -7.98 -12.39 -4.68
N SER A 271 -8.07 -13.63 -5.19
CA SER A 271 -7.63 -14.02 -6.54
C SER A 271 -6.19 -13.56 -6.81
N ALA A 272 -5.34 -13.69 -5.79
CA ALA A 272 -3.96 -13.25 -5.83
C ALA A 272 -3.00 -14.41 -6.10
N GLN A 273 -1.88 -14.08 -6.78
CA GLN A 273 -0.79 -15.02 -7.08
C GLN A 273 0.53 -14.45 -6.55
N ALA A 274 1.30 -15.29 -5.90
CA ALA A 274 2.59 -14.92 -5.32
C ALA A 274 3.74 -15.30 -6.25
N ILE A 275 4.74 -14.41 -6.38
CA ILE A 275 5.97 -14.62 -7.11
C ILE A 275 7.13 -14.29 -6.18
N LYS A 276 8.02 -15.25 -5.95
CA LYS A 276 9.23 -15.09 -5.16
C LYS A 276 10.46 -15.11 -6.06
N ILE A 277 11.30 -14.11 -5.93
CA ILE A 277 12.63 -14.08 -6.54
C ILE A 277 13.64 -14.16 -5.40
N THR A 278 14.38 -15.25 -5.35
CA THR A 278 15.46 -15.48 -4.38
C THR A 278 16.78 -14.93 -4.90
N ALA A 279 17.67 -14.61 -3.95
CA ALA A 279 19.04 -14.20 -4.24
C ALA A 279 19.87 -15.36 -4.81
#